data_38fae65954d19bd3b781f1fc55f3db90
#
_entry.id   38fae65954d19bd3b781f1fc55f3db90
#
_cell.length_a   1.000
_cell.length_b   1.000
_cell.length_c   1.000
_cell.angle_alpha   90.00
_cell.angle_beta   90.00
_cell.angle_gamma   90.00
#
_symmetry.space_group_name_H-M   'P 1'
#
loop_
_entity.id
_entity.type
_entity.pdbx_description
1 polymer ?
#
loop_
_entity_poly.entity_id
_entity_poly.type
_entity_poly.pdbx_seq_one_letter_code
_entity_poly.pdbx_strand_id
1 'polypeptide(L)'
;NPYDIQSVNVLKDAAAAAIYGARAANGIIVVTTKNATKKGKVDIDFSANLTVYENKNMDYADNFYMTPAQQVDTEAKYMEYYLTRDNALDNMKKSITEGSQVTPIYYDYYQFASGKISRQELDSRLAKYRTNNYARDFADNVYHTRLLQQYNLALRNSSDVSSNNLVVNYKHDNAELINNDLDWLTAYYKGSFELAKWLKATVSVNGLYSDQKSLGYNANYRGSFDPWTLPAYMPFYNEDGSIRKTYYWFTGNEYWDVPNGFHDLGTDPVSELKNNVKTNTRQNMRYMADLEFRIIKGLTANAMFSYEIDNVEEQTHANEKSLTSRVIRNAYTTVDAAGRVKYNTPENGGMLQTTNTKGKYYTLRGQLNYSNTFFKKHDVVAIAGLEFRETKLNGTKSLVLGYDEQLQN
;
A
#
# COMPACT_ATOMS: atom_id res chain seq x y z
N ASN A 1 9.69 -8.43 -14.96
CA ASN A 1 9.99 -7.15 -15.62
C ASN A 1 9.48 -7.20 -17.07
N PRO A 2 8.56 -6.27 -17.49
CA PRO A 2 8.02 -6.27 -18.85
C PRO A 2 9.09 -6.10 -19.94
N TYR A 3 10.16 -5.38 -19.66
CA TYR A 3 11.24 -5.09 -20.60
C TYR A 3 12.08 -6.31 -21.00
N ASP A 4 12.04 -7.38 -20.19
CA ASP A 4 12.73 -8.64 -20.45
C ASP A 4 11.84 -9.72 -21.08
N ILE A 5 10.56 -9.46 -21.25
CA ILE A 5 9.61 -10.40 -21.83
C ILE A 5 9.73 -10.38 -23.35
N GLN A 6 9.93 -11.56 -23.95
CA GLN A 6 9.90 -11.78 -25.38
C GLN A 6 8.48 -12.10 -25.86
N SER A 7 7.77 -12.99 -25.14
CA SER A 7 6.40 -13.37 -25.46
C SER A 7 5.63 -13.83 -24.24
N VAL A 8 4.30 -13.64 -24.28
CA VAL A 8 3.36 -14.18 -23.31
C VAL A 8 2.34 -15.01 -24.07
N ASN A 9 2.26 -16.30 -23.75
CA ASN A 9 1.32 -17.23 -24.37
C ASN A 9 0.33 -17.71 -23.30
N VAL A 10 -0.96 -17.64 -23.62
CA VAL A 10 -2.02 -18.14 -22.74
C VAL A 10 -2.53 -19.47 -23.30
N LEU A 11 -2.28 -20.54 -22.57
CA LEU A 11 -2.72 -21.88 -22.92
C LEU A 11 -4.03 -22.16 -22.18
N LYS A 12 -5.13 -22.28 -22.92
CA LYS A 12 -6.47 -22.53 -22.38
C LYS A 12 -6.96 -23.97 -22.60
N ASP A 13 -6.29 -24.72 -23.49
CA ASP A 13 -6.68 -26.04 -23.87
C ASP A 13 -6.16 -27.09 -22.90
N ALA A 14 -6.99 -28.10 -22.59
CA ALA A 14 -6.64 -29.20 -21.67
C ALA A 14 -5.40 -29.99 -22.14
N ALA A 15 -5.22 -30.18 -23.47
CA ALA A 15 -4.05 -30.87 -24.02
C ALA A 15 -2.74 -30.10 -23.81
N ALA A 16 -2.75 -28.80 -24.02
CA ALA A 16 -1.59 -27.93 -23.76
C ALA A 16 -1.32 -27.81 -22.25
N ALA A 17 -2.38 -27.81 -21.44
CA ALA A 17 -2.31 -27.75 -19.99
C ALA A 17 -1.79 -29.05 -19.35
N ALA A 18 -1.99 -30.21 -19.98
CA ALA A 18 -1.55 -31.51 -19.48
C ALA A 18 -0.03 -31.61 -19.26
N ILE A 19 0.76 -30.87 -20.08
CA ILE A 19 2.22 -30.79 -19.95
C ILE A 19 2.66 -30.20 -18.60
N TYR A 20 1.80 -29.36 -17.99
CA TYR A 20 2.08 -28.61 -16.77
C TYR A 20 1.41 -29.20 -15.51
N GLY A 21 0.72 -30.35 -15.67
CA GLY A 21 0.11 -31.13 -14.58
C GLY A 21 -1.20 -30.56 -14.04
N ALA A 22 -1.68 -31.12 -12.93
CA ALA A 22 -3.03 -30.87 -12.39
C ALA A 22 -3.35 -29.38 -12.05
N ARG A 23 -2.34 -28.54 -11.86
CA ARG A 23 -2.55 -27.08 -11.62
C ARG A 23 -2.93 -26.31 -12.88
N ALA A 24 -2.81 -26.92 -14.02
CA ALA A 24 -3.11 -26.31 -15.32
C ALA A 24 -4.63 -26.32 -15.66
N ALA A 25 -5.48 -26.86 -14.81
CA ALA A 25 -6.93 -27.01 -15.04
C ALA A 25 -7.64 -25.67 -15.37
N ASN A 26 -7.13 -24.55 -14.86
CA ASN A 26 -7.68 -23.21 -15.11
C ASN A 26 -6.91 -22.43 -16.21
N GLY A 27 -6.07 -23.10 -16.99
CA GLY A 27 -5.19 -22.50 -17.99
C GLY A 27 -3.82 -22.09 -17.43
N ILE A 28 -2.90 -21.78 -18.34
CA ILE A 28 -1.50 -21.43 -18.03
C ILE A 28 -1.10 -20.20 -18.81
N ILE A 29 -0.36 -19.31 -18.16
CA ILE A 29 0.35 -18.21 -18.80
C ILE A 29 1.83 -18.59 -18.88
N VAL A 30 2.33 -18.78 -20.09
CA VAL A 30 3.74 -19.06 -20.37
C VAL A 30 4.43 -17.74 -20.74
N VAL A 31 5.36 -17.34 -19.91
CA VAL A 31 6.18 -16.13 -20.16
C VAL A 31 7.56 -16.56 -20.62
N THR A 32 7.95 -16.13 -21.82
CA THR A 32 9.29 -16.36 -22.38
C THR A 32 10.10 -15.08 -22.29
N THR A 33 11.27 -15.16 -21.68
CA THR A 33 12.20 -14.03 -21.59
C THR A 33 13.08 -13.92 -22.84
N LYS A 34 13.54 -12.71 -23.14
CA LYS A 34 14.47 -12.43 -24.24
C LYS A 34 15.78 -13.22 -24.05
N ASN A 35 16.31 -13.73 -25.15
CA ASN A 35 17.62 -14.39 -25.18
C ASN A 35 18.61 -13.57 -26.01
N ALA A 36 19.91 -13.83 -25.84
CA ALA A 36 20.93 -13.27 -26.70
C ALA A 36 20.74 -13.74 -28.17
N THR A 37 20.74 -12.80 -29.11
CA THR A 37 20.48 -13.08 -30.53
C THR A 37 21.77 -13.17 -31.34
N LYS A 38 22.88 -12.58 -30.87
CA LYS A 38 24.14 -12.47 -31.61
C LYS A 38 25.24 -13.27 -30.91
N LYS A 39 25.88 -14.17 -31.63
CA LYS A 39 27.06 -14.92 -31.12
C LYS A 39 28.30 -14.03 -31.05
N GLY A 40 29.09 -14.21 -29.99
CA GLY A 40 30.40 -13.56 -29.84
C GLY A 40 30.37 -12.06 -29.53
N LYS A 41 29.20 -11.50 -29.26
CA LYS A 41 29.04 -10.08 -28.87
C LYS A 41 28.23 -9.99 -27.60
N VAL A 42 28.46 -8.93 -26.84
CA VAL A 42 27.62 -8.54 -25.72
C VAL A 42 26.60 -7.53 -26.21
N ASP A 43 25.32 -7.85 -26.07
CA ASP A 43 24.23 -6.90 -26.28
C ASP A 43 23.94 -6.21 -24.96
N ILE A 44 23.91 -4.88 -24.98
CA ILE A 44 23.63 -4.04 -23.82
C ILE A 44 22.38 -3.22 -24.14
N ASP A 45 21.30 -3.45 -23.41
CA ASP A 45 20.08 -2.65 -23.52
C ASP A 45 19.90 -1.86 -22.23
N PHE A 46 19.82 -0.55 -22.35
CA PHE A 46 19.48 0.34 -21.25
C PHE A 46 18.21 1.10 -21.60
N SER A 47 17.28 1.16 -20.67
CA SER A 47 16.11 2.02 -20.78
C SER A 47 15.84 2.75 -19.47
N ALA A 48 15.46 4.01 -19.59
CA ALA A 48 15.02 4.85 -18.48
C ALA A 48 13.65 5.43 -18.83
N ASN A 49 12.71 5.31 -17.92
CA ASN A 49 11.36 5.86 -18.06
C ASN A 49 11.06 6.74 -16.86
N LEU A 50 10.56 7.92 -17.15
CA LEU A 50 10.02 8.86 -16.17
C LEU A 50 8.55 9.09 -16.51
N THR A 51 7.67 8.78 -15.57
CA THR A 51 6.25 9.08 -15.68
C THR A 51 5.89 10.10 -14.61
N VAL A 52 5.36 11.23 -15.06
CA VAL A 52 4.84 12.29 -14.20
C VAL A 52 3.32 12.18 -14.22
N TYR A 53 2.71 12.05 -13.05
CA TYR A 53 1.26 12.02 -12.92
C TYR A 53 0.78 13.42 -12.56
N GLU A 54 -0.25 13.86 -13.21
CA GLU A 54 -0.91 15.12 -12.87
C GLU A 54 -1.49 15.05 -11.45
N ASN A 55 -1.42 16.17 -10.73
CA ASN A 55 -2.02 16.28 -9.41
C ASN A 55 -3.54 16.10 -9.49
N LYS A 56 -4.15 15.63 -8.42
CA LYS A 56 -5.61 15.50 -8.34
C LYS A 56 -6.29 16.85 -8.58
N ASN A 57 -7.12 16.88 -9.59
CA ASN A 57 -8.00 18.04 -9.83
C ASN A 57 -9.22 17.93 -8.90
N MET A 58 -9.21 18.73 -7.82
CA MET A 58 -10.32 18.76 -6.86
C MET A 58 -11.53 19.52 -7.38
N ASP A 59 -11.38 20.35 -8.42
CA ASP A 59 -12.48 21.10 -9.03
C ASP A 59 -13.51 20.19 -9.73
N TYR A 60 -13.05 18.99 -10.16
CA TYR A 60 -13.97 18.00 -10.74
C TYR A 60 -15.04 17.55 -9.76
N ALA A 61 -14.76 17.60 -8.48
CA ALA A 61 -15.71 17.22 -7.43
C ALA A 61 -16.89 18.19 -7.32
N ASP A 62 -16.74 19.46 -7.71
CA ASP A 62 -17.81 20.45 -7.74
C ASP A 62 -18.97 20.03 -8.67
N ASN A 63 -18.74 19.06 -9.57
CA ASN A 63 -19.79 18.47 -10.40
C ASN A 63 -20.70 17.47 -9.65
N PHE A 64 -20.23 16.93 -8.52
CA PHE A 64 -20.91 15.85 -7.78
C PHE A 64 -21.26 16.23 -6.35
N TYR A 65 -20.56 17.21 -5.77
CA TYR A 65 -20.74 17.65 -4.40
C TYR A 65 -21.19 19.12 -4.37
N MET A 66 -21.84 19.48 -3.29
CA MET A 66 -22.17 20.90 -3.05
C MET A 66 -20.88 21.70 -2.89
N THR A 67 -20.83 22.87 -3.51
CA THR A 67 -19.78 23.84 -3.24
C THR A 67 -19.81 24.30 -1.79
N PRO A 68 -18.70 24.83 -1.23
CA PRO A 68 -18.70 25.38 0.12
C PRO A 68 -19.82 26.38 0.38
N ALA A 69 -20.05 27.29 -0.55
CA ALA A 69 -21.16 28.30 -0.43
C ALA A 69 -22.54 27.64 -0.36
N GLN A 70 -22.80 26.63 -1.22
CA GLN A 70 -24.06 25.90 -1.21
C GLN A 70 -24.28 25.13 0.09
N GLN A 71 -23.20 24.51 0.63
CA GLN A 71 -23.29 23.82 1.93
C GLN A 71 -23.59 24.80 3.07
N VAL A 72 -22.88 25.93 3.12
CA VAL A 72 -23.16 26.99 4.12
C VAL A 72 -24.58 27.44 4.06
N ASP A 73 -25.11 27.75 2.86
CA ASP A 73 -26.49 28.23 2.67
C ASP A 73 -27.51 27.18 3.08
N THR A 74 -27.24 25.91 2.77
CA THR A 74 -28.12 24.79 3.12
C THR A 74 -28.14 24.55 4.62
N GLU A 75 -26.98 24.51 5.25
CA GLU A 75 -26.85 24.25 6.69
C GLU A 75 -27.41 25.46 7.49
N ALA A 76 -27.11 26.67 7.08
CA ALA A 76 -27.68 27.87 7.72
C ALA A 76 -29.22 27.85 7.72
N LYS A 77 -29.86 27.54 6.58
CA LYS A 77 -31.30 27.35 6.52
C LYS A 77 -31.82 26.26 7.43
N TYR A 78 -31.11 25.14 7.47
CA TYR A 78 -31.46 24.06 8.38
C TYR A 78 -31.36 24.49 9.85
N MET A 79 -30.29 25.21 10.22
CA MET A 79 -30.11 25.70 11.59
C MET A 79 -31.18 26.75 12.00
N GLU A 80 -31.56 27.63 11.11
CA GLU A 80 -32.67 28.55 11.35
C GLU A 80 -33.97 27.79 11.61
N TYR A 81 -34.28 26.75 10.82
CA TYR A 81 -35.42 25.88 11.07
C TYR A 81 -35.27 25.07 12.36
N TYR A 82 -34.06 24.55 12.63
CA TYR A 82 -33.79 23.76 13.83
C TYR A 82 -34.05 24.55 15.12
N LEU A 83 -33.72 25.85 15.15
CA LEU A 83 -33.93 26.72 16.29
C LEU A 83 -35.43 27.03 16.54
N THR A 84 -36.35 26.73 15.62
CA THR A 84 -37.79 26.82 15.87
C THR A 84 -38.36 25.65 16.65
N ARG A 85 -37.57 24.58 16.88
CA ARG A 85 -38.03 23.40 17.60
C ARG A 85 -37.95 23.58 19.12
N ASP A 86 -38.84 22.90 19.84
CA ASP A 86 -38.78 22.83 21.29
C ASP A 86 -37.47 22.24 21.76
N ASN A 87 -36.88 22.83 22.80
CA ASN A 87 -35.61 22.40 23.43
C ASN A 87 -34.40 22.43 22.46
N ALA A 88 -34.43 23.13 21.34
CA ALA A 88 -33.36 23.19 20.37
C ALA A 88 -32.00 23.59 21.02
N LEU A 89 -32.03 24.67 21.83
CA LEU A 89 -30.82 25.19 22.48
C LEU A 89 -30.23 24.19 23.49
N ASP A 90 -31.09 23.52 24.29
CA ASP A 90 -30.62 22.50 25.25
C ASP A 90 -30.02 21.28 24.55
N ASN A 91 -30.66 20.86 23.44
CA ASN A 91 -30.13 19.77 22.64
C ASN A 91 -28.79 20.14 21.98
N MET A 92 -28.63 21.36 21.51
CA MET A 92 -27.35 21.83 20.96
C MET A 92 -26.28 21.86 22.04
N LYS A 93 -26.59 22.41 23.21
CA LYS A 93 -25.69 22.41 24.35
C LYS A 93 -25.24 20.98 24.71
N LYS A 94 -26.22 20.06 24.82
CA LYS A 94 -25.96 18.64 25.12
C LYS A 94 -25.01 18.01 24.09
N SER A 95 -25.27 18.17 22.78
CA SER A 95 -24.41 17.64 21.72
C SER A 95 -22.94 18.14 21.84
N ILE A 96 -22.76 19.42 22.16
CA ILE A 96 -21.44 20.03 22.34
C ILE A 96 -20.73 19.44 23.57
N THR A 97 -21.43 19.38 24.71
CA THR A 97 -20.86 18.96 26.00
C THR A 97 -20.67 17.45 26.13
N GLU A 98 -21.39 16.64 25.36
CA GLU A 98 -21.23 15.19 25.31
C GLU A 98 -20.25 14.71 24.24
N GLY A 99 -19.55 15.64 23.56
CA GLY A 99 -18.54 15.30 22.58
C GLY A 99 -19.09 14.76 21.27
N SER A 100 -20.37 15.04 20.93
CA SER A 100 -20.90 14.69 19.62
C SER A 100 -20.21 15.51 18.53
N GLN A 101 -20.11 14.95 17.32
CA GLN A 101 -19.59 15.72 16.20
C GLN A 101 -20.52 16.91 15.91
N VAL A 102 -19.97 18.11 15.92
CA VAL A 102 -20.66 19.35 15.56
C VAL A 102 -19.86 20.11 14.51
N THR A 103 -20.56 20.74 13.58
CA THR A 103 -19.93 21.59 12.58
C THR A 103 -19.65 22.98 13.14
N PRO A 104 -18.75 23.78 12.54
CA PRO A 104 -18.55 25.18 12.91
C PRO A 104 -19.86 25.99 12.82
N ILE A 105 -20.67 25.78 11.79
CA ILE A 105 -21.96 26.47 11.64
C ILE A 105 -22.92 26.10 12.77
N TYR A 106 -23.01 24.81 13.12
CA TYR A 106 -23.83 24.37 14.25
C TYR A 106 -23.42 25.08 15.55
N TYR A 107 -22.11 25.16 15.82
CA TYR A 107 -21.60 25.84 17.01
C TYR A 107 -21.86 27.35 16.99
N ASP A 108 -21.70 28.01 15.86
CA ASP A 108 -21.97 29.44 15.72
C ASP A 108 -23.44 29.78 15.90
N TYR A 109 -24.33 28.94 15.40
CA TYR A 109 -25.79 29.11 15.68
C TYR A 109 -26.11 28.84 17.17
N TYR A 110 -25.43 27.92 17.84
CA TYR A 110 -25.54 27.77 19.29
C TYR A 110 -25.10 29.04 20.02
N GLN A 111 -23.97 29.63 19.63
CA GLN A 111 -23.48 30.87 20.23
C GLN A 111 -24.48 32.03 20.01
N PHE A 112 -25.03 32.15 18.81
CA PHE A 112 -26.04 33.15 18.49
C PHE A 112 -27.30 32.95 19.31
N ALA A 113 -27.86 31.75 19.35
CA ALA A 113 -29.09 31.44 20.08
C ALA A 113 -28.89 31.59 21.61
N SER A 114 -27.65 31.40 22.13
CA SER A 114 -27.33 31.63 23.54
C SER A 114 -27.06 33.13 23.83
N GLY A 115 -27.13 34.03 22.86
CA GLY A 115 -26.85 35.46 23.03
C GLY A 115 -25.36 35.78 23.20
N LYS A 116 -24.45 34.88 22.87
CA LYS A 116 -22.98 35.07 22.99
C LYS A 116 -22.42 35.88 21.83
N ILE A 117 -23.01 35.80 20.66
CA ILE A 117 -22.67 36.57 19.46
C ILE A 117 -23.90 37.24 18.89
N SER A 118 -23.69 38.35 18.20
CA SER A 118 -24.75 39.06 17.49
C SER A 118 -25.09 38.39 16.14
N ARG A 119 -26.23 38.74 15.55
CA ARG A 119 -26.59 38.31 14.18
C ARG A 119 -25.55 38.81 13.17
N GLN A 120 -25.03 40.01 13.31
CA GLN A 120 -24.01 40.55 12.43
C GLN A 120 -22.71 39.73 12.51
N GLU A 121 -22.33 39.31 13.68
CA GLU A 121 -21.16 38.44 13.88
C GLU A 121 -21.38 37.06 13.24
N LEU A 122 -22.58 36.45 13.45
CA LEU A 122 -22.91 35.18 12.80
C LEU A 122 -22.82 35.28 11.27
N ASP A 123 -23.44 36.32 10.70
CA ASP A 123 -23.43 36.53 9.24
C ASP A 123 -22.03 36.75 8.69
N SER A 124 -21.13 37.42 9.46
CA SER A 124 -19.72 37.59 9.11
C SER A 124 -18.98 36.27 9.08
N ARG A 125 -19.21 35.39 10.06
CA ARG A 125 -18.60 34.04 10.10
C ARG A 125 -19.07 33.17 8.97
N LEU A 126 -20.38 33.17 8.68
CA LEU A 126 -20.95 32.45 7.54
C LEU A 126 -20.39 32.95 6.21
N ALA A 127 -20.15 34.27 6.06
CA ALA A 127 -19.50 34.82 4.87
C ALA A 127 -18.06 34.32 4.71
N LYS A 128 -17.29 34.21 5.80
CA LYS A 128 -15.94 33.64 5.80
C LYS A 128 -15.95 32.18 5.40
N TYR A 129 -16.86 31.36 5.92
CA TYR A 129 -16.97 29.93 5.57
C TYR A 129 -17.25 29.71 4.08
N ARG A 130 -18.04 30.56 3.42
CA ARG A 130 -18.33 30.45 1.97
C ARG A 130 -17.09 30.54 1.09
N THR A 131 -16.00 31.11 1.59
CA THR A 131 -14.72 31.28 0.85
C THR A 131 -13.71 30.15 1.11
N ASN A 132 -13.95 29.30 2.10
CA ASN A 132 -13.08 28.15 2.38
C ASN A 132 -13.34 27.05 1.34
N ASN A 133 -12.31 26.23 1.10
CA ASN A 133 -12.43 24.98 0.34
C ASN A 133 -11.54 23.92 0.96
N TYR A 134 -12.07 23.19 1.95
CA TYR A 134 -11.32 22.18 2.69
C TYR A 134 -10.67 21.12 1.78
N ALA A 135 -11.38 20.66 0.76
CA ALA A 135 -10.89 19.62 -0.13
C ALA A 135 -9.68 20.08 -0.96
N ARG A 136 -9.70 21.35 -1.42
CA ARG A 136 -8.57 21.94 -2.15
C ARG A 136 -7.38 22.16 -1.24
N ASP A 137 -7.59 22.78 -0.08
CA ASP A 137 -6.53 23.01 0.90
C ASP A 137 -5.93 21.68 1.39
N PHE A 138 -6.75 20.65 1.61
CA PHE A 138 -6.29 19.31 1.91
C PHE A 138 -5.41 18.76 0.80
N ALA A 139 -5.86 18.85 -0.46
CA ALA A 139 -5.10 18.32 -1.59
C ALA A 139 -3.73 19.00 -1.73
N ASP A 140 -3.67 20.32 -1.57
CA ASP A 140 -2.43 21.10 -1.69
C ASP A 140 -1.40 20.77 -0.60
N ASN A 141 -1.83 20.23 0.56
CA ASN A 141 -0.95 19.90 1.68
C ASN A 141 -0.62 18.42 1.81
N VAL A 142 -1.50 17.55 1.31
CA VAL A 142 -1.42 16.10 1.54
C VAL A 142 -0.97 15.35 0.28
N TYR A 143 -1.25 15.89 -0.90
CA TYR A 143 -0.80 15.30 -2.15
C TYR A 143 0.35 16.09 -2.76
N HIS A 144 1.14 15.40 -3.56
CA HIS A 144 2.17 15.99 -4.41
C HIS A 144 2.18 15.32 -5.79
N THR A 145 2.89 15.93 -6.73
CA THR A 145 3.11 15.36 -8.05
C THR A 145 3.82 14.02 -7.92
N ARG A 146 3.15 12.95 -8.33
CA ARG A 146 3.74 11.61 -8.32
C ARG A 146 4.72 11.46 -9.46
N LEU A 147 5.92 10.98 -9.13
CA LEU A 147 6.98 10.64 -10.08
C LEU A 147 7.27 9.15 -10.01
N LEU A 148 7.09 8.46 -11.14
CA LEU A 148 7.49 7.09 -11.30
C LEU A 148 8.75 7.02 -12.16
N GLN A 149 9.85 6.58 -11.59
CA GLN A 149 11.14 6.40 -12.23
C GLN A 149 11.41 4.91 -12.41
N GLN A 150 11.80 4.50 -13.59
CA GLN A 150 12.18 3.11 -13.88
C GLN A 150 13.45 3.09 -14.71
N TYR A 151 14.42 2.31 -14.27
CA TYR A 151 15.69 2.08 -14.94
C TYR A 151 15.84 0.59 -15.17
N ASN A 152 16.18 0.19 -16.39
CA ASN A 152 16.37 -1.20 -16.76
C ASN A 152 17.68 -1.34 -17.53
N LEU A 153 18.53 -2.26 -17.07
CA LEU A 153 19.77 -2.64 -17.72
C LEU A 153 19.72 -4.14 -18.03
N ALA A 154 19.91 -4.50 -19.29
CA ALA A 154 20.02 -5.89 -19.70
C ALA A 154 21.33 -6.13 -20.43
N LEU A 155 22.05 -7.15 -20.00
CA LEU A 155 23.31 -7.61 -20.58
C LEU A 155 23.10 -9.03 -21.10
N ARG A 156 23.31 -9.24 -22.39
CA ARG A 156 23.12 -10.55 -23.01
C ARG A 156 24.33 -10.92 -23.85
N ASN A 157 24.80 -12.15 -23.74
CA ASN A 157 25.78 -12.68 -24.65
C ASN A 157 25.49 -14.14 -24.97
N SER A 158 25.97 -14.60 -26.12
CA SER A 158 25.92 -16.02 -26.46
C SER A 158 27.18 -16.45 -27.24
N SER A 159 27.51 -17.72 -27.10
CA SER A 159 28.52 -18.44 -27.87
C SER A 159 27.93 -19.76 -28.40
N ASP A 160 28.74 -20.60 -28.98
CA ASP A 160 28.30 -21.92 -29.43
C ASP A 160 27.94 -22.85 -28.26
N VAL A 161 28.50 -22.59 -27.09
CA VAL A 161 28.37 -23.45 -25.90
C VAL A 161 27.70 -22.78 -24.71
N SER A 162 27.40 -21.48 -24.81
CA SER A 162 26.77 -20.76 -23.67
C SER A 162 25.84 -19.63 -24.14
N SER A 163 24.83 -19.34 -23.34
CA SER A 163 23.97 -18.17 -23.48
C SER A 163 23.70 -17.60 -22.11
N ASN A 164 23.97 -16.31 -21.91
CA ASN A 164 23.83 -15.62 -20.66
C ASN A 164 22.92 -14.39 -20.82
N ASN A 165 22.06 -14.16 -19.84
CA ASN A 165 21.19 -13.00 -19.74
C ASN A 165 21.21 -12.51 -18.29
N LEU A 166 21.60 -11.24 -18.09
CA LEU A 166 21.52 -10.54 -16.82
C LEU A 166 20.64 -9.33 -17.00
N VAL A 167 19.61 -9.20 -16.19
CA VAL A 167 18.69 -8.03 -16.20
C VAL A 167 18.62 -7.47 -14.78
N VAL A 168 18.85 -6.18 -14.66
CA VAL A 168 18.67 -5.43 -13.42
C VAL A 168 17.63 -4.34 -13.68
N ASN A 169 16.64 -4.25 -12.82
CA ASN A 169 15.60 -3.24 -12.89
C ASN A 169 15.46 -2.56 -11.53
N TYR A 170 15.48 -1.24 -11.53
CA TYR A 170 15.17 -0.40 -10.39
C TYR A 170 13.96 0.47 -10.71
N LYS A 171 13.04 0.55 -9.75
CA LYS A 171 11.85 1.39 -9.79
C LYS A 171 11.78 2.19 -8.50
N HIS A 172 11.62 3.49 -8.64
CA HIS A 172 11.26 4.39 -7.53
C HIS A 172 9.94 5.08 -7.85
N ASP A 173 9.01 5.05 -6.90
CA ASP A 173 7.68 5.62 -7.02
C ASP A 173 7.40 6.41 -5.74
N ASN A 174 7.42 7.72 -5.82
CA ASN A 174 7.12 8.58 -4.68
C ASN A 174 5.63 8.78 -4.49
N ALA A 175 4.79 7.82 -4.83
CA ALA A 175 3.35 7.84 -4.69
C ALA A 175 2.73 9.28 -4.67
N GLU A 176 1.43 9.38 -4.63
CA GLU A 176 0.73 10.68 -4.67
C GLU A 176 0.63 11.33 -3.27
N LEU A 177 0.52 10.51 -2.25
CA LEU A 177 0.40 10.94 -0.85
C LEU A 177 1.79 11.21 -0.28
N ILE A 178 1.95 12.34 0.44
CA ILE A 178 3.21 12.62 1.15
C ILE A 178 3.57 11.46 2.08
N ASN A 179 4.88 11.22 2.24
CA ASN A 179 5.43 10.13 3.06
C ASN A 179 5.05 8.70 2.59
N ASN A 180 4.63 8.55 1.34
CA ASN A 180 4.40 7.25 0.71
C ASN A 180 5.42 7.05 -0.41
N ASP A 181 6.28 6.05 -0.27
CA ASP A 181 7.36 5.75 -1.20
C ASP A 181 7.43 4.26 -1.47
N LEU A 182 7.89 3.89 -2.65
CA LEU A 182 8.19 2.52 -3.03
C LEU A 182 9.52 2.46 -3.78
N ASP A 183 10.49 1.77 -3.22
CA ASP A 183 11.69 1.33 -3.90
C ASP A 183 11.59 -0.14 -4.25
N TRP A 184 11.92 -0.47 -5.49
CA TRP A 184 11.81 -1.83 -6.02
C TRP A 184 13.01 -2.16 -6.89
N LEU A 185 13.84 -3.09 -6.44
CA LEU A 185 15.00 -3.57 -7.18
C LEU A 185 14.81 -5.04 -7.53
N THR A 186 14.98 -5.40 -8.80
CA THR A 186 15.05 -6.81 -9.23
C THR A 186 16.33 -7.07 -10.00
N ALA A 187 16.91 -8.23 -9.77
CA ALA A 187 18.02 -8.73 -10.55
C ALA A 187 17.73 -10.17 -10.99
N TYR A 188 17.84 -10.42 -12.28
CA TYR A 188 17.62 -11.75 -12.85
C TYR A 188 18.81 -12.15 -13.70
N TYR A 189 19.40 -13.30 -13.38
CA TYR A 189 20.43 -13.94 -14.19
C TYR A 189 19.93 -15.29 -14.68
N LYS A 190 20.19 -15.60 -15.96
CA LYS A 190 20.00 -16.93 -16.55
C LYS A 190 21.18 -17.27 -17.43
N GLY A 191 21.87 -18.36 -17.10
CA GLY A 191 22.95 -18.93 -17.91
C GLY A 191 22.59 -20.33 -18.39
N SER A 192 22.76 -20.61 -19.66
CA SER A 192 22.62 -21.94 -20.27
C SER A 192 23.94 -22.36 -20.87
N PHE A 193 24.38 -23.59 -20.60
CA PHE A 193 25.70 -24.11 -20.92
C PHE A 193 25.56 -25.49 -21.55
N GLU A 194 26.11 -25.70 -22.75
CA GLU A 194 26.28 -27.01 -23.36
C GLU A 194 27.54 -27.64 -22.80
N LEU A 195 27.41 -28.41 -21.70
CA LEU A 195 28.55 -29.01 -21.01
C LEU A 195 29.11 -30.20 -21.81
N ALA A 196 28.27 -30.91 -22.53
CA ALA A 196 28.64 -31.97 -23.45
C ALA A 196 27.54 -32.09 -24.54
N LYS A 197 27.75 -32.82 -25.61
CA LYS A 197 26.75 -33.07 -26.66
C LYS A 197 25.45 -33.68 -26.10
N TRP A 198 25.56 -34.38 -24.99
CA TRP A 198 24.43 -35.06 -24.34
C TRP A 198 23.92 -34.34 -23.09
N LEU A 199 24.60 -33.25 -22.61
CA LEU A 199 24.27 -32.58 -21.36
C LEU A 199 24.26 -31.06 -21.54
N LYS A 200 23.11 -30.46 -21.26
CA LYS A 200 22.93 -28.99 -21.15
C LYS A 200 22.54 -28.66 -19.70
N ALA A 201 23.17 -27.66 -19.14
CA ALA A 201 22.82 -27.11 -17.84
C ALA A 201 22.27 -25.70 -18.00
N THR A 202 21.19 -25.39 -17.30
CA THR A 202 20.66 -24.03 -17.20
C THR A 202 20.57 -23.66 -15.72
N VAL A 203 21.15 -22.53 -15.34
CA VAL A 203 21.05 -21.97 -14.00
C VAL A 203 20.38 -20.61 -14.05
N SER A 204 19.54 -20.32 -13.07
CA SER A 204 18.99 -18.98 -12.95
C SER A 204 18.92 -18.54 -11.49
N VAL A 205 19.10 -17.25 -11.28
CA VAL A 205 18.97 -16.57 -10.00
C VAL A 205 18.06 -15.38 -10.20
N ASN A 206 17.05 -15.28 -9.36
CA ASN A 206 16.16 -14.13 -9.34
C ASN A 206 16.19 -13.51 -7.94
N GLY A 207 16.53 -12.24 -7.85
CA GLY A 207 16.51 -11.44 -6.63
C GLY A 207 15.49 -10.33 -6.71
N LEU A 208 14.76 -10.12 -5.62
CA LEU A 208 13.86 -8.99 -5.40
C LEU A 208 14.16 -8.36 -4.05
N TYR A 209 14.32 -7.07 -4.04
CA TYR A 209 14.26 -6.22 -2.86
C TYR A 209 13.20 -5.16 -3.08
N SER A 210 12.29 -4.98 -2.13
CA SER A 210 11.38 -3.85 -2.13
C SER A 210 11.27 -3.26 -0.74
N ASP A 211 11.22 -1.94 -0.68
CA ASP A 211 10.94 -1.18 0.52
C ASP A 211 9.83 -0.19 0.23
N GLN A 212 8.76 -0.28 1.01
CA GLN A 212 7.58 0.56 0.85
C GLN A 212 7.25 1.26 2.15
N LYS A 213 7.11 2.57 2.07
CA LYS A 213 6.46 3.38 3.10
C LYS A 213 5.04 3.69 2.70
N SER A 214 4.16 3.68 3.66
CA SER A 214 2.76 4.03 3.47
C SER A 214 2.14 4.48 4.79
N LEU A 215 0.92 4.96 4.71
CA LEU A 215 0.12 5.30 5.86
C LEU A 215 -0.05 4.08 6.78
N GLY A 216 0.09 4.29 8.07
CA GLY A 216 0.09 3.23 9.09
C GLY A 216 -1.29 2.67 9.44
N TYR A 217 -1.37 2.12 10.63
CA TYR A 217 -2.55 1.43 11.13
C TYR A 217 -3.73 2.38 11.34
N ASN A 218 -4.91 2.01 10.85
CA ASN A 218 -6.17 2.78 10.97
C ASN A 218 -6.13 4.23 10.46
N ALA A 219 -5.10 4.59 9.70
CA ALA A 219 -5.07 5.90 9.10
C ALA A 219 -6.22 6.12 8.10
N ASN A 220 -6.73 5.05 7.51
CA ASN A 220 -7.99 5.05 6.76
C ASN A 220 -9.22 4.84 7.66
N TYR A 221 -9.14 5.13 8.94
CA TYR A 221 -10.26 4.92 9.84
C TYR A 221 -11.46 5.74 9.36
N ARG A 222 -12.33 5.09 8.58
CA ARG A 222 -13.57 5.63 8.04
C ARG A 222 -13.42 6.99 7.35
N GLY A 223 -12.42 7.13 6.46
CA GLY A 223 -12.27 8.33 5.66
C GLY A 223 -11.48 9.46 6.31
N SER A 224 -10.67 9.20 7.34
CA SER A 224 -9.84 10.23 7.98
C SER A 224 -8.90 10.97 7.01
N PHE A 225 -8.65 10.37 5.85
CA PHE A 225 -7.89 10.97 4.74
C PHE A 225 -8.74 11.17 3.47
N ASP A 226 -10.06 11.17 3.63
CA ASP A 226 -10.98 11.56 2.56
C ASP A 226 -11.45 13.00 2.83
N PRO A 227 -11.06 13.98 2.00
CA PRO A 227 -11.45 15.38 2.19
C PRO A 227 -12.95 15.62 2.11
N TRP A 228 -13.73 14.62 1.66
CA TRP A 228 -15.18 14.70 1.51
C TRP A 228 -15.96 14.24 2.75
N THR A 229 -15.27 13.73 3.78
CA THR A 229 -15.92 13.33 5.05
C THR A 229 -16.24 14.52 5.95
N LEU A 230 -15.64 15.66 5.69
CA LEU A 230 -15.88 16.91 6.41
C LEU A 230 -16.66 17.88 5.51
N PRO A 231 -17.38 18.85 6.10
CA PRO A 231 -18.04 19.91 5.31
C PRO A 231 -17.01 20.65 4.44
N ALA A 232 -17.36 20.90 3.18
CA ALA A 232 -16.47 21.54 2.23
C ALA A 232 -16.01 22.95 2.67
N TYR A 233 -16.79 23.62 3.49
CA TYR A 233 -16.51 24.94 4.04
C TYR A 233 -15.62 24.93 5.30
N MET A 234 -15.24 23.77 5.82
CA MET A 234 -14.36 23.70 6.99
C MET A 234 -13.06 24.47 6.73
N PRO A 235 -12.57 25.26 7.69
CA PRO A 235 -11.27 25.88 7.57
C PRO A 235 -10.18 24.81 7.74
N PHE A 236 -9.24 24.77 6.80
CA PHE A 236 -8.07 23.88 6.88
C PHE A 236 -6.97 24.47 7.75
N TYR A 237 -6.90 25.78 7.83
CA TYR A 237 -5.91 26.54 8.60
C TYR A 237 -6.54 27.28 9.76
N ASN A 238 -5.77 27.43 10.83
CA ASN A 238 -6.03 28.38 11.90
C ASN A 238 -5.68 29.81 11.46
N GLU A 239 -6.03 30.82 12.26
CA GLU A 239 -5.73 32.21 11.96
C GLU A 239 -4.22 32.52 11.95
N ASP A 240 -3.41 31.73 12.66
CA ASP A 240 -1.95 31.81 12.67
C ASP A 240 -1.29 31.08 11.49
N GLY A 241 -2.07 30.50 10.58
CA GLY A 241 -1.58 29.76 9.43
C GLY A 241 -1.19 28.29 9.72
N SER A 242 -1.28 27.83 10.97
CA SER A 242 -1.07 26.42 11.29
C SER A 242 -2.23 25.56 10.77
N ILE A 243 -1.94 24.27 10.48
CA ILE A 243 -2.98 23.34 10.06
C ILE A 243 -3.90 23.06 11.24
N ARG A 244 -5.22 23.20 10.99
CA ARG A 244 -6.24 23.01 12.00
C ARG A 244 -6.42 21.53 12.30
N LYS A 245 -6.60 21.19 13.59
CA LYS A 245 -7.06 19.88 13.98
C LYS A 245 -8.51 19.66 13.52
N THR A 246 -8.79 18.48 13.04
CA THR A 246 -10.13 18.03 12.67
C THR A 246 -10.59 16.93 13.61
N TYR A 247 -11.90 16.85 13.82
CA TYR A 247 -12.53 15.87 14.68
C TYR A 247 -13.51 15.05 13.84
N TYR A 248 -13.41 13.74 13.94
CA TYR A 248 -14.28 12.81 13.26
C TYR A 248 -15.40 12.36 14.24
N TRP A 249 -16.44 11.76 13.71
CA TRP A 249 -17.63 11.37 14.49
C TRP A 249 -17.33 10.57 15.79
N PHE A 250 -16.18 9.93 15.88
CA PHE A 250 -15.77 9.13 17.05
C PHE A 250 -14.71 9.82 17.92
N THR A 251 -14.25 11.01 17.55
CA THR A 251 -13.16 11.71 18.25
C THR A 251 -13.63 12.92 19.08
N GLY A 252 -14.95 13.14 19.14
CA GLY A 252 -15.50 14.30 19.83
C GLY A 252 -15.61 15.53 18.91
N ASN A 253 -15.48 16.69 19.46
CA ASN A 253 -15.48 17.97 18.77
C ASN A 253 -14.49 18.95 19.40
N GLU A 254 -14.14 20.01 18.70
CA GLU A 254 -13.17 21.02 19.16
C GLU A 254 -13.64 21.87 20.35
N TYR A 255 -14.93 21.85 20.65
CA TYR A 255 -15.57 22.61 21.72
C TYR A 255 -15.84 21.77 22.97
N TRP A 256 -15.43 20.48 22.95
CA TRP A 256 -15.62 19.55 24.02
C TRP A 256 -14.44 19.60 24.99
N ASP A 257 -14.73 19.84 26.26
CA ASP A 257 -13.74 19.73 27.32
C ASP A 257 -13.37 18.26 27.52
N VAL A 258 -12.17 17.89 27.08
CA VAL A 258 -11.65 16.53 27.19
C VAL A 258 -11.57 16.17 28.69
N PRO A 259 -12.19 15.07 29.15
CA PRO A 259 -12.14 14.70 30.55
C PRO A 259 -10.72 14.51 31.05
N ASN A 260 -10.47 14.87 32.32
CA ASN A 260 -9.15 14.73 32.93
C ASN A 260 -8.61 13.29 32.79
N GLY A 261 -7.37 13.16 32.34
CA GLY A 261 -6.70 11.88 32.10
C GLY A 261 -6.91 11.30 30.71
N PHE A 262 -7.75 11.90 29.87
CA PHE A 262 -7.91 11.50 28.47
C PHE A 262 -7.14 12.43 27.53
N HIS A 263 -6.72 11.90 26.41
CA HIS A 263 -6.07 12.67 25.35
C HIS A 263 -7.11 13.27 24.41
N ASP A 264 -6.86 14.50 23.97
CA ASP A 264 -7.56 15.11 22.86
C ASP A 264 -7.35 14.28 21.58
N LEU A 265 -8.43 13.95 20.88
CA LEU A 265 -8.42 13.13 19.67
C LEU A 265 -8.50 13.95 18.37
N GLY A 266 -8.44 15.28 18.47
CA GLY A 266 -8.28 16.14 17.29
C GLY A 266 -6.94 15.86 16.60
N THR A 267 -6.95 15.79 15.27
CA THR A 267 -5.74 15.50 14.49
C THR A 267 -5.74 16.28 13.19
N ASP A 268 -4.55 16.66 12.74
CA ASP A 268 -4.38 17.19 11.40
C ASP A 268 -3.82 16.10 10.45
N PRO A 269 -4.25 16.10 9.18
CA PRO A 269 -3.91 15.03 8.25
C PRO A 269 -2.42 14.97 7.93
N VAL A 270 -1.71 16.09 7.88
CA VAL A 270 -0.28 16.14 7.56
C VAL A 270 0.56 15.56 8.69
N SER A 271 0.25 15.92 9.94
CA SER A 271 0.93 15.35 11.11
C SER A 271 0.66 13.86 11.23
N GLU A 272 -0.57 13.39 10.98
CA GLU A 272 -0.89 11.97 11.08
C GLU A 272 -0.12 11.14 10.05
N LEU A 273 0.06 11.62 8.82
CA LEU A 273 0.89 10.95 7.81
C LEU A 273 2.36 10.78 8.23
N LYS A 274 2.86 11.64 9.11
CA LYS A 274 4.21 11.56 9.68
C LYS A 274 4.27 10.73 10.95
N ASN A 275 3.21 10.75 11.74
CA ASN A 275 3.17 10.14 13.07
C ASN A 275 2.71 8.68 13.05
N ASN A 276 2.16 8.19 11.95
CA ASN A 276 1.59 6.85 11.81
C ASN A 276 2.03 6.25 10.48
N VAL A 277 3.16 5.57 10.50
CA VAL A 277 3.86 5.08 9.29
C VAL A 277 3.90 3.57 9.29
N LYS A 278 3.62 2.98 8.15
CA LYS A 278 3.82 1.56 7.86
C LYS A 278 4.97 1.41 6.88
N THR A 279 5.92 0.56 7.22
CA THR A 279 6.97 0.09 6.32
C THR A 279 6.74 -1.38 5.98
N ASN A 280 7.03 -1.75 4.74
CA ASN A 280 6.94 -3.14 4.27
C ASN A 280 8.18 -3.43 3.43
N THR A 281 9.13 -4.15 4.03
CA THR A 281 10.36 -4.57 3.36
C THR A 281 10.24 -6.02 2.94
N ARG A 282 10.47 -6.32 1.67
CA ARG A 282 10.47 -7.68 1.13
C ARG A 282 11.78 -8.00 0.47
N GLN A 283 12.32 -9.17 0.78
CA GLN A 283 13.51 -9.77 0.18
C GLN A 283 13.17 -11.16 -0.33
N ASN A 284 13.26 -11.36 -1.64
CA ASN A 284 13.01 -12.65 -2.25
C ASN A 284 14.22 -13.06 -3.09
N MET A 285 14.68 -14.29 -2.90
CA MET A 285 15.75 -14.88 -3.69
C MET A 285 15.32 -16.26 -4.16
N ARG A 286 15.37 -16.48 -5.48
CA ARG A 286 15.09 -17.79 -6.09
C ARG A 286 16.27 -18.25 -6.89
N TYR A 287 16.69 -19.48 -6.61
CA TYR A 287 17.74 -20.21 -7.33
C TYR A 287 17.11 -21.37 -8.07
N MET A 288 17.50 -21.59 -9.31
CA MET A 288 17.02 -22.71 -10.10
C MET A 288 18.16 -23.29 -10.92
N ALA A 289 18.23 -24.60 -10.95
CA ALA A 289 19.09 -25.37 -11.83
C ALA A 289 18.25 -26.40 -12.61
N ASP A 290 18.48 -26.47 -13.90
CA ASP A 290 17.85 -27.43 -14.80
C ASP A 290 18.94 -28.14 -15.61
N LEU A 291 18.90 -29.48 -15.63
CA LEU A 291 19.80 -30.34 -16.37
C LEU A 291 18.98 -31.08 -17.44
N GLU A 292 19.33 -30.90 -18.69
CA GLU A 292 18.75 -31.61 -19.84
C GLU A 292 19.73 -32.66 -20.33
N PHE A 293 19.36 -33.93 -20.26
CA PHE A 293 20.08 -35.07 -20.75
C PHE A 293 19.50 -35.54 -22.08
N ARG A 294 20.26 -35.50 -23.16
CA ARG A 294 19.92 -36.05 -24.48
C ARG A 294 20.37 -37.49 -24.51
N ILE A 295 19.46 -38.43 -24.26
CA ILE A 295 19.78 -39.86 -24.03
C ILE A 295 20.00 -40.56 -25.37
N ILE A 296 19.01 -40.52 -26.23
CA ILE A 296 19.03 -41.01 -27.61
C ILE A 296 18.20 -40.09 -28.50
N LYS A 297 18.25 -40.31 -29.81
CA LYS A 297 17.44 -39.54 -30.75
C LYS A 297 15.98 -39.56 -30.34
N GLY A 298 15.40 -38.41 -30.09
CA GLY A 298 13.98 -38.26 -29.72
C GLY A 298 13.70 -38.43 -28.22
N LEU A 299 14.64 -38.90 -27.38
CA LEU A 299 14.46 -39.04 -25.93
C LEU A 299 15.35 -38.09 -25.14
N THR A 300 14.73 -37.22 -24.35
CA THR A 300 15.43 -36.38 -23.38
C THR A 300 14.90 -36.60 -21.96
N ALA A 301 15.78 -36.43 -20.96
CA ALA A 301 15.41 -36.37 -19.57
C ALA A 301 15.77 -35.01 -19.01
N ASN A 302 14.89 -34.41 -18.22
CA ASN A 302 15.13 -33.15 -17.52
C ASN A 302 15.07 -33.39 -16.00
N ALA A 303 16.03 -32.81 -15.27
CA ALA A 303 16.02 -32.73 -13.83
C ALA A 303 16.12 -31.27 -13.40
N MET A 304 15.11 -30.78 -12.71
CA MET A 304 15.05 -29.40 -12.26
C MET A 304 14.97 -29.33 -10.74
N PHE A 305 15.78 -28.45 -10.16
CA PHE A 305 15.75 -28.07 -8.76
C PHE A 305 15.51 -26.57 -8.65
N SER A 306 14.62 -26.15 -7.74
CA SER A 306 14.40 -24.75 -7.40
C SER A 306 14.34 -24.59 -5.89
N TYR A 307 15.03 -23.56 -5.39
CA TYR A 307 14.98 -23.13 -4.02
C TYR A 307 14.67 -21.64 -3.95
N GLU A 308 13.69 -21.27 -3.11
CA GLU A 308 13.30 -19.87 -2.94
C GLU A 308 13.21 -19.54 -1.45
N ILE A 309 13.73 -18.37 -1.11
CA ILE A 309 13.59 -17.73 0.20
C ILE A 309 12.82 -16.44 0.00
N ASP A 310 11.79 -16.22 0.79
CA ASP A 310 10.97 -15.00 0.79
C ASP A 310 10.82 -14.49 2.22
N ASN A 311 11.39 -13.34 2.50
CA ASN A 311 11.31 -12.67 3.79
C ASN A 311 10.50 -11.39 3.61
N VAL A 312 9.44 -11.24 4.41
CA VAL A 312 8.62 -10.04 4.46
C VAL A 312 8.61 -9.54 5.90
N GLU A 313 9.03 -8.31 6.07
CA GLU A 313 8.94 -7.59 7.33
C GLU A 313 7.99 -6.40 7.15
N GLU A 314 6.92 -6.40 7.92
CA GLU A 314 5.96 -5.31 7.98
C GLU A 314 6.02 -4.69 9.38
N GLN A 315 6.29 -3.40 9.44
CA GLN A 315 6.26 -2.63 10.68
C GLN A 315 5.23 -1.51 10.54
N THR A 316 4.42 -1.33 11.57
CA THR A 316 3.54 -0.15 11.70
C THR A 316 3.91 0.56 12.99
N HIS A 317 4.43 1.75 12.84
CA HIS A 317 4.82 2.62 13.94
C HIS A 317 3.84 3.80 14.02
N ALA A 318 3.04 3.84 15.06
CA ALA A 318 2.20 4.96 15.43
C ALA A 318 2.83 5.61 16.67
N ASN A 319 3.52 6.74 16.50
CA ASN A 319 4.18 7.40 17.62
C ASN A 319 3.16 7.95 18.64
N GLU A 320 3.62 8.49 19.77
CA GLU A 320 2.74 8.97 20.84
C GLU A 320 1.76 10.08 20.40
N LYS A 321 2.12 10.88 19.37
CA LYS A 321 1.30 11.99 18.85
C LYS A 321 0.24 11.52 17.86
N SER A 322 0.35 10.31 17.35
CA SER A 322 -0.62 9.78 16.38
C SER A 322 -2.02 9.65 16.99
N LEU A 323 -3.04 9.79 16.17
CA LEU A 323 -4.43 9.54 16.56
C LEU A 323 -4.60 8.12 17.10
N THR A 324 -4.00 7.13 16.43
CA THR A 324 -4.05 5.72 16.84
C THR A 324 -3.56 5.51 18.27
N SER A 325 -2.40 6.05 18.64
CA SER A 325 -1.85 5.91 20.00
C SER A 325 -2.72 6.59 21.05
N ARG A 326 -3.24 7.78 20.73
CA ARG A 326 -4.14 8.52 21.63
C ARG A 326 -5.48 7.80 21.83
N VAL A 327 -6.07 7.25 20.76
CA VAL A 327 -7.31 6.44 20.84
C VAL A 327 -7.10 5.20 21.70
N ILE A 328 -6.00 4.47 21.51
CA ILE A 328 -5.71 3.26 22.31
C ILE A 328 -5.53 3.64 23.77
N ARG A 329 -4.77 4.69 24.09
CA ARG A 329 -4.63 5.14 25.48
C ARG A 329 -5.97 5.48 26.12
N ASN A 330 -6.80 6.27 25.44
CA ASN A 330 -8.13 6.61 25.93
C ASN A 330 -8.99 5.36 26.17
N ALA A 331 -8.96 4.38 25.27
CA ALA A 331 -9.72 3.14 25.40
C ALA A 331 -9.31 2.28 26.61
N TYR A 332 -8.05 2.39 27.02
CA TYR A 332 -7.51 1.67 28.19
C TYR A 332 -7.33 2.55 29.43
N THR A 333 -7.81 3.79 29.40
CA THR A 333 -7.84 4.69 30.55
C THR A 333 -9.15 4.51 31.32
N THR A 334 -9.06 4.42 32.63
CA THR A 334 -10.22 4.34 33.51
C THR A 334 -10.16 5.46 34.57
N VAL A 335 -11.33 5.97 34.95
CA VAL A 335 -11.48 6.95 36.04
C VAL A 335 -12.39 6.37 37.08
N ASP A 336 -11.95 6.32 38.34
CA ASP A 336 -12.75 5.79 39.44
C ASP A 336 -13.77 6.82 39.94
N ALA A 337 -14.64 6.38 40.87
CA ALA A 337 -15.67 7.25 41.45
C ALA A 337 -15.11 8.45 42.24
N ALA A 338 -13.84 8.43 42.62
CA ALA A 338 -13.12 9.53 43.26
C ALA A 338 -12.40 10.43 42.28
N GLY A 339 -12.55 10.21 40.93
CA GLY A 339 -11.91 10.98 39.89
C GLY A 339 -10.43 10.64 39.67
N ARG A 340 -9.92 9.51 40.21
CA ARG A 340 -8.55 9.08 40.04
C ARG A 340 -8.38 8.38 38.68
N VAL A 341 -7.44 8.87 37.90
CA VAL A 341 -7.11 8.32 36.57
C VAL A 341 -6.20 7.11 36.75
N LYS A 342 -6.47 6.03 36.02
CA LYS A 342 -5.62 4.86 35.89
C LYS A 342 -5.39 4.54 34.42
N TYR A 343 -4.15 4.55 34.03
CA TYR A 343 -3.72 4.09 32.71
C TYR A 343 -3.42 2.59 32.77
N ASN A 344 -4.07 1.81 31.91
CA ASN A 344 -3.83 0.35 31.78
C ASN A 344 -2.88 0.03 30.61
N THR A 345 -2.31 1.06 29.96
CA THR A 345 -1.22 1.02 29.00
C THR A 345 -0.12 1.96 29.47
N PRO A 346 1.11 1.86 28.94
CA PRO A 346 2.15 2.84 29.22
C PRO A 346 1.66 4.27 28.93
N GLU A 347 1.97 5.19 29.84
CA GLU A 347 1.51 6.58 29.76
C GLU A 347 2.19 7.35 28.61
N ASN A 348 3.45 7.00 28.30
CA ASN A 348 4.25 7.60 27.25
C ASN A 348 4.58 6.56 26.16
N GLY A 349 5.12 7.06 25.03
CA GLY A 349 5.54 6.26 23.89
C GLY A 349 4.39 5.97 22.92
N GLY A 350 4.69 5.36 21.83
CA GLY A 350 3.77 5.01 20.77
C GLY A 350 3.35 3.54 20.76
N MET A 351 2.97 3.09 19.59
CA MET A 351 2.65 1.71 19.30
C MET A 351 3.55 1.22 18.15
N LEU A 352 4.21 0.09 18.34
CA LEU A 352 4.91 -0.61 17.27
C LEU A 352 4.30 -2.00 17.07
N GLN A 353 3.76 -2.24 15.88
CA GLN A 353 3.35 -3.57 15.44
C GLN A 353 4.35 -4.07 14.42
N THR A 354 4.92 -5.24 14.64
CA THR A 354 5.85 -5.90 13.70
C THR A 354 5.27 -7.23 13.28
N THR A 355 5.25 -7.50 11.98
CA THR A 355 4.90 -8.80 11.41
C THR A 355 6.05 -9.27 10.54
N ASN A 356 6.66 -10.40 10.90
CA ASN A 356 7.72 -11.04 10.13
C ASN A 356 7.19 -12.33 9.54
N THR A 357 7.34 -12.51 8.22
CA THR A 357 7.00 -13.74 7.51
C THR A 357 8.22 -14.23 6.76
N LYS A 358 8.61 -15.50 7.01
CA LYS A 358 9.72 -16.17 6.34
C LYS A 358 9.21 -17.40 5.61
N GLY A 359 9.36 -17.41 4.29
CA GLY A 359 9.00 -18.51 3.41
C GLY A 359 10.22 -19.22 2.85
N LYS A 360 10.19 -20.55 2.82
CA LYS A 360 11.14 -21.39 2.09
C LYS A 360 10.38 -22.34 1.20
N TYR A 361 10.76 -22.38 -0.07
CA TYR A 361 10.06 -23.17 -1.09
C TYR A 361 11.08 -24.03 -1.81
N TYR A 362 10.80 -25.31 -1.89
CA TYR A 362 11.62 -26.30 -2.60
C TYR A 362 10.79 -26.92 -3.71
N THR A 363 11.36 -27.07 -4.88
CA THR A 363 10.77 -27.84 -5.97
C THR A 363 11.83 -28.73 -6.59
N LEU A 364 11.52 -30.01 -6.72
CA LEU A 364 12.31 -30.97 -7.45
C LEU A 364 11.40 -31.61 -8.52
N ARG A 365 11.82 -31.57 -9.78
CA ARG A 365 11.08 -32.14 -10.90
C ARG A 365 12.00 -33.03 -11.73
N GLY A 366 11.51 -34.22 -12.07
CA GLY A 366 12.09 -35.10 -13.08
C GLY A 366 11.09 -35.31 -14.21
N GLN A 367 11.55 -35.23 -15.47
CA GLN A 367 10.67 -35.35 -16.63
C GLN A 367 11.38 -36.08 -17.76
N LEU A 368 10.70 -37.02 -18.40
CA LEU A 368 11.11 -37.66 -19.65
C LEU A 368 10.25 -37.14 -20.78
N ASN A 369 10.89 -36.75 -21.88
CA ASN A 369 10.21 -36.31 -23.09
C ASN A 369 10.66 -37.20 -24.24
N TYR A 370 9.71 -37.79 -24.95
CA TYR A 370 9.95 -38.58 -26.16
C TYR A 370 9.22 -37.95 -27.32
N SER A 371 9.91 -37.76 -28.44
CA SER A 371 9.32 -37.26 -29.69
C SER A 371 10.02 -37.92 -30.87
N ASN A 372 9.32 -38.69 -31.65
CA ASN A 372 9.89 -39.33 -32.85
C ASN A 372 8.83 -39.54 -33.92
N THR A 373 9.25 -39.48 -35.18
CA THR A 373 8.42 -39.77 -36.34
C THR A 373 8.74 -41.15 -36.90
N PHE A 374 7.81 -42.07 -36.84
CA PHE A 374 7.93 -43.42 -37.36
C PHE A 374 7.37 -43.49 -38.80
N PHE A 375 8.12 -44.19 -39.64
CA PHE A 375 7.72 -44.46 -41.05
C PHE A 375 7.39 -43.17 -41.86
N LYS A 376 7.93 -42.00 -41.44
CA LYS A 376 7.65 -40.68 -42.03
C LYS A 376 6.14 -40.28 -42.03
N LYS A 377 5.32 -40.97 -41.23
CA LYS A 377 3.86 -40.78 -41.24
C LYS A 377 3.24 -40.69 -39.86
N HIS A 378 3.92 -41.23 -38.84
CA HIS A 378 3.35 -41.32 -37.48
C HIS A 378 4.23 -40.52 -36.50
N ASP A 379 3.76 -39.40 -36.03
CA ASP A 379 4.39 -38.62 -35.01
C ASP A 379 3.93 -39.06 -33.63
N VAL A 380 4.89 -39.49 -32.78
CA VAL A 380 4.58 -39.92 -31.41
C VAL A 380 5.28 -38.94 -30.47
N VAL A 381 4.51 -38.31 -29.59
CA VAL A 381 4.98 -37.49 -28.52
C VAL A 381 4.49 -38.08 -27.19
N ALA A 382 5.39 -38.33 -26.26
CA ALA A 382 5.07 -38.81 -24.93
C ALA A 382 5.84 -38.04 -23.87
N ILE A 383 5.21 -37.75 -22.76
CA ILE A 383 5.78 -37.06 -21.61
C ILE A 383 5.42 -37.84 -20.34
N ALA A 384 6.40 -38.06 -19.48
CA ALA A 384 6.20 -38.61 -18.14
C ALA A 384 7.07 -37.81 -17.14
N GLY A 385 6.53 -37.49 -15.96
CA GLY A 385 7.28 -36.75 -14.98
C GLY A 385 6.74 -36.86 -13.56
N LEU A 386 7.58 -36.48 -12.62
CA LEU A 386 7.28 -36.40 -11.20
C LEU A 386 7.74 -35.03 -10.69
N GLU A 387 6.97 -34.47 -9.77
CA GLU A 387 7.31 -33.22 -9.11
C GLU A 387 7.04 -33.33 -7.60
N PHE A 388 8.02 -32.91 -6.83
CA PHE A 388 7.93 -32.73 -5.37
C PHE A 388 8.02 -31.24 -5.06
N ARG A 389 7.13 -30.78 -4.19
CA ARG A 389 7.16 -29.41 -3.67
C ARG A 389 7.02 -29.42 -2.17
N GLU A 390 7.81 -28.58 -1.52
CA GLU A 390 7.69 -28.30 -0.10
C GLU A 390 7.63 -26.80 0.12
N THR A 391 6.71 -26.36 0.97
CA THR A 391 6.56 -24.95 1.39
C THR A 391 6.60 -24.91 2.91
N LYS A 392 7.54 -24.11 3.44
CA LYS A 392 7.67 -23.84 4.88
C LYS A 392 7.44 -22.35 5.08
N LEU A 393 6.37 -22.00 5.81
CA LEU A 393 6.05 -20.63 6.19
C LEU A 393 6.14 -20.51 7.71
N ASN A 394 6.89 -19.50 8.17
CA ASN A 394 6.95 -19.12 9.58
C ASN A 394 6.60 -17.64 9.69
N GLY A 395 5.67 -17.34 10.58
CA GLY A 395 5.26 -15.96 10.83
C GLY A 395 5.30 -15.65 12.31
N THR A 396 5.72 -14.44 12.65
CA THR A 396 5.64 -13.88 13.99
C THR A 396 4.97 -12.52 13.90
N LYS A 397 4.08 -12.24 14.84
CA LYS A 397 3.46 -10.92 14.98
C LYS A 397 3.63 -10.48 16.43
N SER A 398 4.11 -9.26 16.62
CA SER A 398 4.24 -8.61 17.92
C SER A 398 3.56 -7.25 17.90
N LEU A 399 3.09 -6.84 19.07
CA LEU A 399 2.55 -5.51 19.33
C LEU A 399 3.18 -5.01 20.62
N VAL A 400 3.85 -3.88 20.54
CA VAL A 400 4.44 -3.17 21.68
C VAL A 400 3.66 -1.87 21.87
N LEU A 401 3.20 -1.64 23.10
CA LEU A 401 2.59 -0.38 23.52
C LEU A 401 3.59 0.36 24.43
N GLY A 402 3.65 1.67 24.29
CA GLY A 402 4.65 2.49 24.98
C GLY A 402 6.02 2.49 24.29
N TYR A 403 6.05 2.12 23.01
CA TYR A 403 7.29 2.10 22.24
C TYR A 403 7.89 3.50 22.09
N ASP A 404 9.16 3.62 22.43
CA ASP A 404 9.96 4.84 22.24
C ASP A 404 11.00 4.59 21.16
N GLU A 405 10.93 5.34 20.06
CA GLU A 405 11.83 5.21 18.92
C GLU A 405 13.29 5.55 19.29
N GLN A 406 13.52 6.46 20.24
CA GLN A 406 14.86 6.84 20.67
C GLN A 406 15.50 5.77 21.55
N LEU A 407 14.69 5.12 22.38
CA LEU A 407 15.15 4.06 23.29
C LEU A 407 15.08 2.67 22.67
N GLN A 408 14.35 2.54 21.56
CA GLN A 408 14.05 1.24 20.90
C GLN A 408 13.41 0.20 21.86
N ASN A 409 12.66 0.68 22.84
CA ASN A 409 11.99 -0.10 23.88
C ASN A 409 10.47 -0.02 23.77
#